data_af0c4df68ed88b9416f22825fa08cec3
#
_entry.id   af0c4df68ed88b9416f22825fa08cec3
#
_cell.length_a   1.000
_cell.length_b   1.000
_cell.length_c   1.000
_cell.angle_alpha   90.00
_cell.angle_beta   90.00
_cell.angle_gamma   90.00
#
_symmetry.space_group_name_H-M   'P 1'
#
loop_
_entity.id
_entity.type
_entity.pdbx_description
1 polymer ?
#
loop_
_entity_poly.entity_id
_entity_poly.type
_entity_poly.pdbx_seq_one_letter_code
_entity_poly.pdbx_strand_id
1 'polypeptide(L)'
;MLKRISAIAISLALLPISSATAAPTYLFPVADCEVNYARAHHDYAATDILAKAGCKFIAPINGVVDEVNRVDTWKSPPNLGITRGGLSVSIIGSDGVRYYGSHLRSIPASIQPGVSVKAGRVLGSIGSTGSARGTAPHLHFGISWPTAPQIWWVRRGEVLPWKYLDAWKAGKDLSPVKAVNARKAKVGELPPEPVK
;
A
#
# COMPACT_ATOMS: atom_id res chain seq x y z
N MET A 1 -80.57 -6.69 -5.83
CA MET A 1 -79.45 -5.80 -6.32
C MET A 1 -78.19 -6.06 -5.51
N LEU A 2 -77.30 -6.88 -6.00
CA LEU A 2 -76.01 -7.17 -5.35
C LEU A 2 -74.94 -6.21 -5.89
N LYS A 3 -74.40 -5.38 -5.00
CA LYS A 3 -73.25 -4.51 -5.32
C LYS A 3 -71.96 -5.32 -5.28
N ARG A 4 -71.26 -5.45 -6.40
CA ARG A 4 -69.91 -6.04 -6.49
C ARG A 4 -68.91 -5.00 -6.00
N ILE A 5 -68.15 -5.31 -4.95
CA ILE A 5 -67.02 -4.52 -4.47
C ILE A 5 -65.78 -5.09 -5.15
N SER A 6 -65.17 -4.33 -6.07
CA SER A 6 -63.90 -4.67 -6.71
C SER A 6 -62.77 -4.26 -5.76
N ALA A 7 -61.99 -5.22 -5.28
CA ALA A 7 -60.78 -4.98 -4.54
C ALA A 7 -59.61 -4.69 -5.52
N ILE A 8 -59.02 -3.51 -5.44
CA ILE A 8 -57.81 -3.12 -6.18
C ILE A 8 -56.60 -3.61 -5.38
N ALA A 9 -55.90 -4.60 -5.91
CA ALA A 9 -54.65 -5.05 -5.34
C ALA A 9 -53.53 -4.10 -5.79
N ILE A 10 -52.96 -3.35 -4.84
CA ILE A 10 -51.77 -2.51 -5.08
C ILE A 10 -50.53 -3.40 -4.92
N SER A 11 -49.88 -3.76 -6.03
CA SER A 11 -48.62 -4.46 -6.01
C SER A 11 -47.47 -3.47 -5.74
N LEU A 12 -46.89 -3.55 -4.55
CA LEU A 12 -45.70 -2.76 -4.17
C LEU A 12 -44.47 -3.44 -4.78
N ALA A 13 -43.94 -2.88 -5.88
CA ALA A 13 -42.69 -3.34 -6.49
C ALA A 13 -41.50 -2.92 -5.60
N LEU A 14 -40.87 -3.87 -4.94
CA LEU A 14 -39.61 -3.68 -4.25
C LEU A 14 -38.49 -3.53 -5.32
N LEU A 15 -37.98 -2.31 -5.51
CA LEU A 15 -36.80 -2.05 -6.33
C LEU A 15 -35.56 -2.57 -5.58
N PRO A 16 -34.64 -3.30 -6.25
CA PRO A 16 -33.40 -3.72 -5.62
C PRO A 16 -32.54 -2.49 -5.31
N ILE A 17 -32.21 -2.30 -4.03
CA ILE A 17 -31.24 -1.30 -3.60
C ILE A 17 -29.86 -1.81 -4.04
N SER A 18 -29.36 -1.31 -5.17
CA SER A 18 -27.97 -1.55 -5.58
C SER A 18 -27.06 -0.78 -4.61
N SER A 19 -26.38 -1.51 -3.72
CA SER A 19 -25.34 -0.93 -2.88
C SER A 19 -24.16 -0.56 -3.79
N ALA A 20 -24.10 0.70 -4.24
CA ALA A 20 -22.93 1.24 -4.87
C ALA A 20 -21.79 1.19 -3.83
N THR A 21 -20.84 0.26 -4.00
CA THR A 21 -19.58 0.29 -3.24
C THR A 21 -18.88 1.59 -3.61
N ALA A 22 -18.71 2.47 -2.64
CA ALA A 22 -17.93 3.70 -2.83
C ALA A 22 -16.55 3.32 -3.37
N ALA A 23 -16.07 4.05 -4.39
CA ALA A 23 -14.72 3.87 -4.93
C ALA A 23 -13.70 4.00 -3.79
N PRO A 24 -12.61 3.21 -3.81
CA PRO A 24 -11.59 3.29 -2.77
C PRO A 24 -10.97 4.68 -2.74
N THR A 25 -10.96 5.32 -1.57
CA THR A 25 -10.30 6.61 -1.37
C THR A 25 -8.85 6.38 -1.01
N TYR A 26 -7.94 6.93 -1.81
CA TYR A 26 -6.50 6.84 -1.57
C TYR A 26 -5.98 8.05 -0.81
N LEU A 27 -5.08 7.80 0.14
CA LEU A 27 -4.38 8.81 0.92
C LEU A 27 -2.88 8.79 0.62
N PHE A 28 -2.25 9.95 0.65
CA PHE A 28 -0.79 10.04 0.60
C PHE A 28 -0.18 9.31 1.82
N PRO A 29 0.81 8.41 1.65
CA PRO A 29 1.23 7.47 2.70
C PRO A 29 2.01 8.10 3.86
N VAL A 30 2.35 9.39 3.82
CA VAL A 30 3.02 10.10 4.92
C VAL A 30 2.10 11.21 5.42
N ALA A 31 1.82 11.21 6.73
CA ALA A 31 0.97 12.21 7.35
C ALA A 31 1.77 13.12 8.30
N ASP A 32 1.24 14.34 8.50
CA ASP A 32 1.67 15.34 9.47
C ASP A 32 3.13 15.82 9.29
N CYS A 33 3.66 15.79 8.07
CA CYS A 33 5.03 16.17 7.77
C CYS A 33 5.20 16.79 6.39
N GLU A 34 6.16 17.67 6.28
CA GLU A 34 6.70 18.07 4.98
C GLU A 34 7.48 16.92 4.37
N VAL A 35 7.29 16.72 3.06
CA VAL A 35 7.91 15.64 2.30
C VAL A 35 8.49 16.14 0.99
N ASN A 36 9.58 15.49 0.56
CA ASN A 36 10.13 15.61 -0.77
C ASN A 36 10.39 14.21 -1.34
N TYR A 37 10.18 14.00 -2.64
CA TYR A 37 10.46 12.73 -3.31
C TYR A 37 10.79 12.93 -4.78
N ALA A 38 11.72 12.10 -5.27
CA ALA A 38 12.07 12.07 -6.68
C ALA A 38 11.07 11.20 -7.49
N ARG A 39 11.03 11.44 -8.79
CA ARG A 39 10.23 10.65 -9.75
C ARG A 39 10.97 9.41 -10.26
N ALA A 40 12.11 9.11 -9.72
CA ALA A 40 12.93 7.94 -10.04
C ALA A 40 13.48 7.32 -8.78
N HIS A 41 13.71 6.02 -8.84
CA HIS A 41 14.47 5.25 -7.88
C HIS A 41 15.59 4.52 -8.65
N HIS A 42 16.75 4.27 -8.02
CA HIS A 42 17.95 3.86 -8.75
C HIS A 42 17.85 2.48 -9.41
N ASP A 43 17.35 1.43 -8.72
CA ASP A 43 17.47 0.06 -9.22
C ASP A 43 16.16 -0.57 -9.71
N TYR A 44 15.01 -0.13 -9.17
CA TYR A 44 13.69 -0.71 -9.44
C TYR A 44 12.56 0.28 -9.17
N ALA A 45 11.33 -0.10 -9.51
CA ALA A 45 10.17 0.79 -9.45
C ALA A 45 9.67 1.00 -8.02
N ALA A 46 10.22 2.00 -7.33
CA ALA A 46 9.82 2.46 -6.00
C ALA A 46 9.97 3.99 -5.90
N THR A 47 9.69 4.57 -4.75
CA THR A 47 9.94 5.99 -4.46
C THR A 47 10.37 6.14 -3.01
N ASP A 48 11.49 6.85 -2.79
CA ASP A 48 11.93 7.25 -1.47
C ASP A 48 11.32 8.61 -1.13
N ILE A 49 10.45 8.63 -0.12
CA ILE A 49 9.78 9.83 0.37
C ILE A 49 10.57 10.35 1.56
N LEU A 50 11.40 11.37 1.32
CA LEU A 50 12.18 12.06 2.34
C LEU A 50 11.24 12.78 3.30
N ALA A 51 11.40 12.53 4.60
CA ALA A 51 10.64 13.16 5.67
C ALA A 51 11.43 13.07 6.99
N LYS A 52 11.10 13.93 7.96
CA LYS A 52 11.75 13.87 9.28
C LYS A 52 11.50 12.51 9.96
N ALA A 53 12.50 12.04 10.71
CA ALA A 53 12.34 10.85 11.56
C ALA A 53 11.16 11.05 12.53
N GLY A 54 10.31 10.02 12.64
CA GLY A 54 9.11 10.07 13.47
C GLY A 54 7.83 10.48 12.71
N CYS A 55 7.91 11.00 11.48
CA CYS A 55 6.74 11.21 10.62
C CYS A 55 5.94 9.92 10.47
N LYS A 56 4.63 10.02 10.36
CA LYS A 56 3.75 8.84 10.33
C LYS A 56 3.70 8.24 8.93
N PHE A 57 3.98 6.94 8.84
CA PHE A 57 3.58 6.11 7.71
C PHE A 57 2.16 5.64 7.96
N ILE A 58 1.24 5.93 7.05
CA ILE A 58 -0.17 5.56 7.15
C ILE A 58 -0.61 4.64 6.01
N ALA A 59 -1.67 3.87 6.26
CA ALA A 59 -2.30 3.04 5.21
C ALA A 59 -2.87 3.94 4.12
N PRO A 60 -2.44 3.79 2.84
CA PRO A 60 -2.94 4.63 1.76
C PRO A 60 -4.38 4.31 1.35
N ILE A 61 -4.89 3.16 1.73
CA ILE A 61 -6.22 2.64 1.42
C ILE A 61 -6.66 1.68 2.52
N ASN A 62 -7.95 1.37 2.60
CA ASN A 62 -8.43 0.26 3.43
C ASN A 62 -7.78 -1.05 2.99
N GLY A 63 -7.46 -1.94 3.92
CA GLY A 63 -6.82 -3.19 3.56
C GLY A 63 -6.55 -4.10 4.76
N VAL A 64 -5.70 -5.09 4.54
CA VAL A 64 -5.25 -6.04 5.55
C VAL A 64 -3.73 -6.00 5.62
N VAL A 65 -3.17 -5.98 6.82
CA VAL A 65 -1.71 -6.06 7.01
C VAL A 65 -1.22 -7.41 6.49
N ASP A 66 -0.29 -7.37 5.54
CA ASP A 66 0.28 -8.54 4.89
C ASP A 66 1.55 -9.03 5.61
N GLU A 67 2.47 -8.09 5.86
CA GLU A 67 3.76 -8.41 6.47
C GLU A 67 4.22 -7.32 7.41
N VAL A 68 4.87 -7.73 8.50
CA VAL A 68 5.49 -6.84 9.48
C VAL A 68 6.87 -7.35 9.81
N ASN A 69 7.92 -6.58 9.52
CA ASN A 69 9.27 -6.85 10.00
C ASN A 69 9.65 -5.85 11.12
N ARG A 70 9.86 -6.36 12.32
CA ARG A 70 10.20 -5.57 13.52
C ARG A 70 11.68 -5.63 13.90
N VAL A 71 12.47 -6.42 13.16
CA VAL A 71 13.89 -6.65 13.50
C VAL A 71 14.74 -6.18 12.34
N ASP A 72 15.64 -5.25 12.60
CA ASP A 72 16.64 -4.79 11.64
C ASP A 72 17.85 -5.72 11.64
N THR A 73 17.85 -6.68 10.73
CA THR A 73 18.93 -7.66 10.57
C THR A 73 19.93 -7.29 9.45
N TRP A 74 19.76 -6.13 8.80
CA TRP A 74 20.63 -5.71 7.72
C TRP A 74 22.08 -5.53 8.16
N LYS A 75 23.00 -6.02 7.33
CA LYS A 75 24.45 -5.86 7.47
C LYS A 75 25.08 -5.57 6.09
N SER A 76 26.16 -4.80 6.08
CA SER A 76 26.96 -4.59 4.90
C SER A 76 28.44 -4.73 5.23
N PRO A 77 29.13 -5.75 4.71
CA PRO A 77 28.66 -6.89 3.94
C PRO A 77 27.81 -7.88 4.76
N PRO A 78 27.01 -8.78 4.15
CA PRO A 78 26.90 -9.06 2.70
C PRO A 78 25.83 -8.24 1.95
N ASN A 79 25.12 -7.31 2.58
CA ASN A 79 24.12 -6.43 1.94
C ASN A 79 22.99 -7.20 1.22
N LEU A 80 22.44 -8.24 1.86
CA LEU A 80 21.40 -9.09 1.30
C LEU A 80 20.13 -8.30 1.00
N GLY A 81 19.58 -8.47 -0.20
CA GLY A 81 18.41 -7.77 -0.66
C GLY A 81 17.19 -7.91 0.27
N ILE A 82 16.93 -9.10 0.77
CA ILE A 82 15.80 -9.40 1.66
C ILE A 82 15.88 -8.63 3.00
N THR A 83 17.05 -8.21 3.47
CA THR A 83 17.23 -7.50 4.75
C THR A 83 17.32 -5.98 4.60
N ARG A 84 17.46 -5.46 3.38
CA ARG A 84 17.68 -4.02 3.13
C ARG A 84 16.59 -3.10 3.69
N GLY A 85 15.33 -3.56 3.74
CA GLY A 85 14.22 -2.75 4.22
C GLY A 85 14.31 -2.37 5.71
N GLY A 86 15.09 -3.10 6.55
CA GLY A 86 15.04 -2.91 7.98
C GLY A 86 13.65 -3.14 8.53
N LEU A 87 13.16 -2.27 9.44
CA LEU A 87 11.78 -2.34 9.90
C LEU A 87 10.82 -1.95 8.77
N SER A 88 9.81 -2.78 8.55
CA SER A 88 8.88 -2.57 7.43
C SER A 88 7.48 -3.09 7.72
N VAL A 89 6.50 -2.52 7.04
CA VAL A 89 5.10 -2.95 7.03
C VAL A 89 4.59 -2.92 5.61
N SER A 90 3.78 -3.91 5.24
CA SER A 90 2.97 -3.86 4.04
C SER A 90 1.52 -4.21 4.32
N ILE A 91 0.65 -3.71 3.45
CA ILE A 91 -0.76 -4.07 3.42
C ILE A 91 -1.15 -4.56 2.03
N ILE A 92 -2.14 -5.43 1.95
CA ILE A 92 -2.90 -5.68 0.74
C ILE A 92 -4.13 -4.79 0.82
N GLY A 93 -4.24 -3.84 -0.09
CA GLY A 93 -5.36 -2.92 -0.18
C GLY A 93 -6.65 -3.63 -0.58
N SER A 94 -7.79 -3.00 -0.31
CA SER A 94 -9.11 -3.47 -0.77
C SER A 94 -9.23 -3.55 -2.29
N ASP A 95 -8.28 -2.95 -3.02
CA ASP A 95 -8.10 -3.01 -4.47
C ASP A 95 -7.23 -4.19 -4.93
N GLY A 96 -6.75 -5.04 -4.02
CA GLY A 96 -5.87 -6.18 -4.30
C GLY A 96 -4.41 -5.84 -4.55
N VAL A 97 -4.03 -4.57 -4.47
CA VAL A 97 -2.64 -4.11 -4.64
C VAL A 97 -1.90 -4.16 -3.31
N ARG A 98 -0.61 -4.50 -3.37
CA ARG A 98 0.28 -4.50 -2.22
C ARG A 98 1.01 -3.16 -2.11
N TYR A 99 0.93 -2.56 -0.94
CA TYR A 99 1.59 -1.30 -0.55
C TYR A 99 2.61 -1.57 0.54
N TYR A 100 3.86 -1.23 0.25
CA TYR A 100 5.00 -1.51 1.12
C TYR A 100 5.65 -0.23 1.60
N GLY A 101 5.98 -0.17 2.91
CA GLY A 101 6.79 0.90 3.49
C GLY A 101 7.90 0.36 4.37
N SER A 102 9.12 0.85 4.18
CA SER A 102 10.30 0.39 4.92
C SER A 102 11.19 1.53 5.43
N HIS A 103 12.30 1.16 6.06
CA HIS A 103 13.23 2.02 6.79
C HIS A 103 12.58 2.67 8.03
N LEU A 104 11.57 2.00 8.60
CA LEU A 104 10.81 2.53 9.72
C LEU A 104 11.67 2.59 11.00
N ARG A 105 11.35 3.54 11.88
CA ARG A 105 11.91 3.66 13.22
C ARG A 105 11.16 2.81 14.24
N SER A 106 9.84 2.74 14.09
CA SER A 106 8.96 1.98 14.98
C SER A 106 7.68 1.55 14.30
N ILE A 107 7.07 0.50 14.83
CA ILE A 107 5.81 -0.07 14.34
C ILE A 107 4.92 -0.33 15.56
N PRO A 108 3.68 0.23 15.62
CA PRO A 108 2.77 -0.02 16.74
C PRO A 108 2.51 -1.51 16.96
N ALA A 109 2.45 -1.95 18.22
CA ALA A 109 2.22 -3.38 18.56
C ALA A 109 0.92 -3.93 17.97
N SER A 110 -0.09 -3.08 17.78
CA SER A 110 -1.38 -3.45 17.17
C SER A 110 -1.32 -3.72 15.66
N ILE A 111 -0.23 -3.40 14.98
CA ILE A 111 -0.03 -3.69 13.56
C ILE A 111 0.58 -5.09 13.45
N GLN A 112 -0.23 -6.07 13.11
CA GLN A 112 0.13 -7.49 13.00
C GLN A 112 -0.39 -8.04 11.67
N PRO A 113 0.26 -9.02 11.04
CA PRO A 113 -0.28 -9.70 9.87
C PRO A 113 -1.72 -10.19 10.12
N GLY A 114 -2.60 -10.01 9.12
CA GLY A 114 -4.02 -10.36 9.19
C GLY A 114 -4.92 -9.28 9.81
N VAL A 115 -4.37 -8.22 10.42
CA VAL A 115 -5.16 -7.13 10.99
C VAL A 115 -5.74 -6.25 9.88
N SER A 116 -7.06 -6.02 9.92
CA SER A 116 -7.71 -5.06 9.03
C SER A 116 -7.39 -3.63 9.43
N VAL A 117 -7.07 -2.79 8.46
CA VAL A 117 -6.77 -1.37 8.64
C VAL A 117 -7.63 -0.51 7.71
N LYS A 118 -8.04 0.66 8.21
CA LYS A 118 -8.67 1.69 7.38
C LYS A 118 -7.61 2.63 6.82
N ALA A 119 -7.90 3.26 5.68
CA ALA A 119 -7.11 4.36 5.15
C ALA A 119 -6.82 5.39 6.26
N GLY A 120 -5.58 5.87 6.34
CA GLY A 120 -5.13 6.78 7.40
C GLY A 120 -4.66 6.10 8.70
N ARG A 121 -4.85 4.78 8.86
CA ARG A 121 -4.31 4.06 10.03
C ARG A 121 -2.79 4.15 10.06
N VAL A 122 -2.22 4.58 11.19
CA VAL A 122 -0.76 4.61 11.37
C VAL A 122 -0.22 3.19 11.37
N LEU A 123 0.67 2.89 10.43
CA LEU A 123 1.36 1.61 10.25
C LEU A 123 2.75 1.63 10.91
N GLY A 124 3.39 2.78 10.99
CA GLY A 124 4.70 2.95 11.59
C GLY A 124 5.14 4.41 11.62
N SER A 125 6.36 4.66 12.09
CA SER A 125 7.02 5.96 11.98
C SER A 125 8.27 5.86 11.12
N ILE A 126 8.54 6.89 10.33
CA ILE A 126 9.68 6.98 9.42
C ILE A 126 10.99 7.03 10.20
N GLY A 127 12.00 6.34 9.70
CA GLY A 127 13.34 6.30 10.24
C GLY A 127 14.39 6.13 9.16
N SER A 128 15.44 5.37 9.47
CA SER A 128 16.57 5.04 8.59
C SER A 128 17.16 3.66 8.93
N THR A 129 16.30 2.67 9.22
CA THR A 129 16.74 1.29 9.48
C THR A 129 17.09 0.56 8.18
N GLY A 130 17.71 -0.61 8.27
CA GLY A 130 18.18 -1.35 7.13
C GLY A 130 19.29 -0.63 6.36
N SER A 131 19.26 -0.71 5.04
CA SER A 131 20.28 -0.08 4.16
C SER A 131 20.23 1.45 4.15
N ALA A 132 19.21 2.05 4.77
CA ALA A 132 19.11 3.50 4.95
C ALA A 132 19.94 4.03 6.14
N ARG A 133 20.62 3.18 6.90
CA ARG A 133 21.50 3.64 7.99
C ARG A 133 22.55 4.61 7.46
N GLY A 134 22.67 5.76 8.13
CA GLY A 134 23.60 6.83 7.72
C GLY A 134 23.11 7.72 6.58
N THR A 135 21.88 7.50 6.10
CA THR A 135 21.25 8.42 5.12
C THR A 135 20.17 9.27 5.80
N ALA A 136 19.65 10.28 5.06
CA ALA A 136 18.52 11.06 5.52
C ALA A 136 17.29 10.14 5.75
N PRO A 137 16.50 10.36 6.81
CA PRO A 137 15.31 9.58 7.06
C PRO A 137 14.32 9.69 5.91
N HIS A 138 13.74 8.54 5.52
CA HIS A 138 12.76 8.46 4.44
C HIS A 138 11.88 7.23 4.57
N LEU A 139 10.75 7.27 3.90
CA LEU A 139 9.92 6.10 3.66
C LEU A 139 10.25 5.57 2.26
N HIS A 140 10.87 4.41 2.17
CA HIS A 140 10.87 3.66 0.92
C HIS A 140 9.47 3.12 0.69
N PHE A 141 8.81 3.58 -0.38
CA PHE A 141 7.43 3.23 -0.70
C PHE A 141 7.36 2.45 -2.01
N GLY A 142 6.79 1.25 -1.96
CA GLY A 142 6.64 0.35 -3.09
C GLY A 142 5.19 -0.03 -3.37
N ILE A 143 4.85 -0.17 -4.65
CA ILE A 143 3.56 -0.67 -5.15
C ILE A 143 3.83 -1.92 -5.98
N SER A 144 3.14 -3.03 -5.64
CA SER A 144 3.30 -4.32 -6.32
C SER A 144 2.02 -5.16 -6.21
N TRP A 145 2.11 -6.43 -6.55
CA TRP A 145 1.09 -7.44 -6.30
C TRP A 145 1.49 -8.38 -5.15
N PRO A 146 0.54 -9.05 -4.50
CA PRO A 146 0.82 -10.03 -3.46
C PRO A 146 1.64 -11.19 -4.00
N THR A 147 2.68 -11.59 -3.25
CA THR A 147 3.51 -12.78 -3.51
C THR A 147 3.88 -13.45 -2.20
N ALA A 148 4.44 -14.66 -2.26
CA ALA A 148 5.03 -15.30 -1.09
C ALA A 148 6.21 -14.48 -0.53
N PRO A 149 6.46 -14.50 0.80
CA PRO A 149 7.46 -13.65 1.47
C PRO A 149 8.88 -13.73 0.89
N GLN A 150 9.29 -14.91 0.44
CA GLN A 150 10.62 -15.14 -0.16
C GLN A 150 10.83 -14.40 -1.49
N ILE A 151 9.77 -13.96 -2.16
CA ILE A 151 9.83 -13.18 -3.41
C ILE A 151 10.03 -11.68 -3.08
N TRP A 152 11.02 -11.40 -2.25
CA TRP A 152 11.28 -10.09 -1.68
C TRP A 152 11.49 -8.99 -2.73
N TRP A 153 12.03 -9.30 -3.92
CA TRP A 153 12.31 -8.32 -4.98
C TRP A 153 11.04 -7.74 -5.60
N VAL A 154 9.96 -8.53 -5.78
CA VAL A 154 8.65 -8.04 -6.20
C VAL A 154 8.01 -7.21 -5.08
N ARG A 155 8.17 -7.67 -3.84
CA ARG A 155 7.50 -7.11 -2.67
C ARG A 155 7.97 -5.70 -2.30
N ARG A 156 9.14 -5.25 -2.80
CA ARG A 156 9.67 -3.90 -2.56
C ARG A 156 9.17 -2.84 -3.55
N GLY A 157 8.62 -3.25 -4.69
CA GLY A 157 8.04 -2.35 -5.68
C GLY A 157 8.27 -2.81 -7.12
N GLU A 158 7.22 -2.72 -7.92
CA GLU A 158 7.20 -3.10 -9.34
C GLU A 158 6.51 -2.05 -10.22
N VAL A 159 5.84 -1.07 -9.61
CA VAL A 159 5.20 0.05 -10.29
C VAL A 159 5.68 1.35 -9.67
N LEU A 160 6.19 2.28 -10.50
CA LEU A 160 6.65 3.59 -10.05
C LEU A 160 5.54 4.37 -9.35
N PRO A 161 5.68 4.68 -8.04
CA PRO A 161 4.62 5.27 -7.25
C PRO A 161 4.34 6.75 -7.52
N TRP A 162 5.31 7.53 -8.00
CA TRP A 162 5.30 8.99 -7.98
C TRP A 162 4.03 9.63 -8.55
N LYS A 163 3.46 9.12 -9.65
CA LYS A 163 2.24 9.67 -10.23
C LYS A 163 1.01 9.45 -9.34
N TYR A 164 0.98 8.36 -8.58
CA TYR A 164 -0.06 8.08 -7.60
C TYR A 164 0.11 8.94 -6.38
N LEU A 165 1.36 9.10 -5.90
CA LEU A 165 1.70 9.98 -4.80
C LEU A 165 1.31 11.44 -5.11
N ASP A 166 1.59 11.94 -6.32
CA ASP A 166 1.19 13.28 -6.76
C ASP A 166 -0.34 13.43 -6.74
N ALA A 167 -1.08 12.42 -7.25
CA ALA A 167 -2.54 12.43 -7.26
C ALA A 167 -3.11 12.40 -5.84
N TRP A 168 -2.66 11.46 -5.00
CA TRP A 168 -3.15 11.31 -3.63
C TRP A 168 -2.83 12.52 -2.75
N LYS A 169 -1.66 13.14 -2.93
CA LYS A 169 -1.29 14.38 -2.26
C LYS A 169 -2.20 15.55 -2.66
N ALA A 170 -2.70 15.54 -3.88
CA ALA A 170 -3.67 16.51 -4.39
C ALA A 170 -5.14 16.14 -4.08
N GLY A 171 -5.39 15.10 -3.27
CA GLY A 171 -6.74 14.64 -2.93
C GLY A 171 -7.50 13.98 -4.09
N LYS A 172 -6.77 13.46 -5.10
CA LYS A 172 -7.35 12.79 -6.28
C LYS A 172 -7.22 11.28 -6.14
N ASP A 173 -8.31 10.56 -6.34
CA ASP A 173 -8.33 9.11 -6.40
C ASP A 173 -7.77 8.61 -7.74
N LEU A 174 -6.54 8.12 -7.70
CA LEU A 174 -5.90 7.45 -8.85
C LEU A 174 -5.49 6.04 -8.45
N SER A 175 -6.16 5.05 -9.02
CA SER A 175 -5.91 3.64 -8.74
C SER A 175 -4.67 3.11 -9.47
N PRO A 176 -3.75 2.39 -8.79
CA PRO A 176 -2.61 1.74 -9.43
C PRO A 176 -2.95 0.37 -10.05
N VAL A 177 -4.14 -0.18 -9.85
CA VAL A 177 -4.54 -1.54 -10.26
C VAL A 177 -4.22 -1.83 -11.73
N LYS A 178 -4.58 -0.93 -12.64
CA LYS A 178 -4.31 -1.12 -14.08
C LYS A 178 -2.82 -1.26 -14.37
N ALA A 179 -1.98 -0.44 -13.71
CA ALA A 179 -0.53 -0.48 -13.92
C ALA A 179 0.10 -1.73 -13.30
N VAL A 180 -0.38 -2.14 -12.12
CA VAL A 180 0.05 -3.38 -11.45
C VAL A 180 -0.26 -4.59 -12.33
N ASN A 181 -1.48 -4.70 -12.83
CA ASN A 181 -1.90 -5.79 -13.71
C ASN A 181 -1.10 -5.80 -15.03
N ALA A 182 -0.88 -4.65 -15.65
CA ALA A 182 -0.09 -4.54 -16.87
C ALA A 182 1.38 -4.94 -16.64
N ARG A 183 1.97 -4.51 -15.52
CA ARG A 183 3.35 -4.89 -15.15
C ARG A 183 3.44 -6.39 -14.89
N LYS A 184 2.52 -6.96 -14.09
CA LYS A 184 2.43 -8.39 -13.80
C LYS A 184 2.27 -9.23 -15.08
N ALA A 185 1.42 -8.81 -16.01
CA ALA A 185 1.25 -9.46 -17.31
C ALA A 185 2.52 -9.42 -18.17
N LYS A 186 3.31 -8.32 -18.09
CA LYS A 186 4.56 -8.16 -18.85
C LYS A 186 5.70 -9.01 -18.33
N VAL A 187 5.87 -9.13 -17.01
CA VAL A 187 7.06 -9.77 -16.41
C VAL A 187 6.78 -11.14 -15.81
N GLY A 188 5.51 -11.56 -15.79
CA GLY A 188 5.06 -12.76 -15.08
C GLY A 188 4.76 -12.50 -13.61
N GLU A 189 4.07 -13.44 -12.99
CA GLU A 189 3.71 -13.39 -11.57
C GLU A 189 4.94 -13.46 -10.65
N LEU A 190 5.93 -14.25 -11.04
CA LEU A 190 7.19 -14.47 -10.35
C LEU A 190 8.36 -14.16 -11.32
N PRO A 191 8.68 -12.88 -11.55
CA PRO A 191 9.82 -12.53 -12.36
C PRO A 191 11.13 -13.03 -11.71
N PRO A 192 12.19 -13.28 -12.48
CA PRO A 192 13.47 -13.74 -11.93
C PRO A 192 14.03 -12.73 -10.92
N GLU A 193 14.72 -13.25 -9.90
CA GLU A 193 15.44 -12.40 -8.96
C GLU A 193 16.50 -11.58 -9.70
N PRO A 194 16.61 -10.26 -9.47
CA PRO A 194 17.63 -9.45 -10.12
C PRO A 194 19.02 -9.93 -9.77
N VAL A 195 19.83 -10.22 -10.78
CA VAL A 195 21.26 -10.50 -10.61
C VAL A 195 21.94 -9.20 -10.20
N LYS A 196 22.75 -9.25 -9.13
CA LYS A 196 23.56 -8.11 -8.66
C LYS A 196 24.94 -8.13 -9.28
#